data_73ad352c963abebc6f320c322fe7a3c1
#
_entry.id   73ad352c963abebc6f320c322fe7a3c1
#
_cell.length_a   1.000
_cell.length_b   1.000
_cell.length_c   1.000
_cell.angle_alpha   90.00
_cell.angle_beta   90.00
_cell.angle_gamma   90.00
#
_symmetry.space_group_name_H-M   'P 1'
#
loop_
_entity.id
_entity.type
_entity.pdbx_description
1 polymer ?
#
loop_
_entity_poly.entity_id
_entity_poly.type
_entity_poly.pdbx_seq_one_letter_code
_entity_poly.pdbx_strand_id
1 'polypeptide(L)'
;MHRKLASRPDWQTALAVTVGMRVFYTALAMAFVPFLRPDPATIRTNALTENLPSPHGLHYALLGIWERFDTLWFLRIAEHGYDRPMAVIFYPLYPAWIRLMSGLMPNIAAALLVSTVAAFFSFWGLLRLAGELSESGRLRMLLLVCVWPASFILFAGYADSLTIALVVWTIVFGRGARWELATVCALLSGVARPTGVIVFIPLAVMALRSRQARSLVVALTPLGLVTYWSWLRWSGRSSVVEAYRLYQGMTMVAPWRGLAEVLRLIAIDHDAMLAIKLGLVLVFAATSLHRRVRNEDKAFIIAVIVQMLMYTGRPLLGGARYLLMVYPVFLLLGAWAERWNRRQLAFYITTFGLLNLAWMWAFLNWSLVL
;
A
#
# COMPACT_ATOMS: atom_id res chain seq x y z
N MET A 1 -28.69 21.18 27.47
CA MET A 1 -28.79 19.70 27.49
C MET A 1 -28.61 19.20 26.05
N HIS A 2 -27.35 19.18 25.53
CA HIS A 2 -27.06 18.68 24.18
C HIS A 2 -27.00 17.14 24.26
N ARG A 3 -27.97 16.44 23.65
CA ARG A 3 -27.87 15.03 23.35
C ARG A 3 -26.57 14.83 22.53
N LYS A 4 -25.53 14.24 23.14
CA LYS A 4 -24.43 13.63 22.38
C LYS A 4 -25.08 12.56 21.51
N LEU A 5 -25.28 12.85 20.25
CA LEU A 5 -25.56 11.80 19.26
C LEU A 5 -24.46 10.76 19.44
N ALA A 6 -24.84 9.53 19.81
CA ALA A 6 -23.90 8.44 20.00
C ALA A 6 -23.08 8.29 18.73
N SER A 7 -21.76 8.55 18.80
CA SER A 7 -20.88 8.39 17.66
C SER A 7 -20.93 6.93 17.20
N ARG A 8 -21.03 6.73 15.88
CA ARG A 8 -21.02 5.39 15.30
C ARG A 8 -19.73 4.67 15.72
N PRO A 9 -19.77 3.37 16.06
CA PRO A 9 -18.56 2.59 16.32
C PRO A 9 -17.59 2.66 15.13
N ASP A 10 -16.29 2.70 15.39
CA ASP A 10 -15.22 2.82 14.38
C ASP A 10 -15.34 1.82 13.23
N TRP A 11 -15.69 0.58 13.56
CA TRP A 11 -15.83 -0.46 12.55
C TRP A 11 -17.00 -0.22 11.59
N GLN A 12 -18.11 0.39 12.05
CA GLN A 12 -19.24 0.71 11.19
C GLN A 12 -18.88 1.81 10.21
N THR A 13 -18.15 2.85 10.66
CA THR A 13 -17.63 3.91 9.81
C THR A 13 -16.64 3.35 8.79
N ALA A 14 -15.71 2.51 9.23
CA ALA A 14 -14.76 1.86 8.33
C ALA A 14 -15.46 0.98 7.28
N LEU A 15 -16.48 0.21 7.68
CA LEU A 15 -17.26 -0.63 6.75
C LEU A 15 -17.99 0.23 5.72
N ALA A 16 -18.67 1.28 6.16
CA ALA A 16 -19.40 2.17 5.25
C ALA A 16 -18.46 2.83 4.23
N VAL A 17 -17.30 3.32 4.67
CA VAL A 17 -16.29 3.89 3.77
C VAL A 17 -15.74 2.83 2.81
N THR A 18 -15.42 1.64 3.30
CA THR A 18 -14.90 0.56 2.45
C THR A 18 -15.89 0.15 1.37
N VAL A 19 -17.16 -0.08 1.74
CA VAL A 19 -18.21 -0.45 0.78
C VAL A 19 -18.43 0.68 -0.22
N GLY A 20 -18.54 1.92 0.28
CA GLY A 20 -18.70 3.09 -0.59
C GLY A 20 -17.56 3.24 -1.60
N MET A 21 -16.31 3.10 -1.17
CA MET A 21 -15.13 3.18 -2.05
C MET A 21 -15.05 2.00 -3.02
N ARG A 22 -15.39 0.78 -2.60
CA ARG A 22 -15.48 -0.38 -3.51
C ARG A 22 -16.49 -0.15 -4.62
N VAL A 23 -17.70 0.29 -4.25
CA VAL A 23 -18.74 0.60 -5.23
C VAL A 23 -18.31 1.73 -6.15
N PHE A 24 -17.75 2.81 -5.60
CA PHE A 24 -17.25 3.95 -6.36
C PHE A 24 -16.19 3.54 -7.39
N TYR A 25 -15.12 2.85 -6.99
CA TYR A 25 -14.07 2.45 -7.91
C TYR A 25 -14.53 1.40 -8.93
N THR A 26 -15.44 0.50 -8.55
CA THR A 26 -16.01 -0.47 -9.50
C THR A 26 -16.85 0.25 -10.55
N ALA A 27 -17.74 1.15 -10.13
CA ALA A 27 -18.57 1.93 -11.06
C ALA A 27 -17.72 2.82 -11.97
N LEU A 28 -16.67 3.45 -11.42
CA LEU A 28 -15.74 4.26 -12.18
C LEU A 28 -14.93 3.44 -13.19
N ALA A 29 -14.45 2.25 -12.80
CA ALA A 29 -13.76 1.35 -13.71
C ALA A 29 -14.65 0.92 -14.87
N MET A 30 -15.92 0.56 -14.58
CA MET A 30 -16.90 0.25 -15.60
C MET A 30 -17.16 1.43 -16.55
N ALA A 31 -17.28 2.65 -16.01
CA ALA A 31 -17.48 3.84 -16.81
C ALA A 31 -16.28 4.15 -17.72
N PHE A 32 -15.08 3.76 -17.34
CA PHE A 32 -13.88 3.94 -18.16
C PHE A 32 -13.76 2.92 -19.30
N VAL A 33 -14.34 1.72 -19.20
CA VAL A 33 -14.21 0.65 -20.21
C VAL A 33 -14.38 1.13 -21.66
N PRO A 34 -15.41 1.91 -22.03
CA PRO A 34 -15.64 2.32 -23.43
C PRO A 34 -14.55 3.25 -23.98
N PHE A 35 -13.81 3.90 -23.10
CA PHE A 35 -12.81 4.91 -23.44
C PHE A 35 -11.37 4.42 -23.38
N LEU A 36 -11.13 3.23 -22.82
CA LEU A 36 -9.78 2.67 -22.74
C LEU A 36 -9.25 2.33 -24.14
N ARG A 37 -8.02 2.73 -24.40
CA ARG A 37 -7.29 2.46 -25.65
C ARG A 37 -5.86 2.07 -25.32
N PRO A 38 -5.66 0.90 -24.66
CA PRO A 38 -4.33 0.48 -24.28
C PRO A 38 -3.48 0.17 -25.51
N ASP A 39 -2.23 0.63 -25.51
CA ASP A 39 -1.28 0.30 -26.54
C ASP A 39 -0.91 -1.19 -26.49
N PRO A 40 -1.05 -1.95 -27.58
CA PRO A 40 -0.71 -3.37 -27.62
C PRO A 40 0.76 -3.66 -27.29
N ALA A 41 1.69 -2.76 -27.58
CA ALA A 41 3.09 -2.93 -27.22
C ALA A 41 3.29 -2.84 -25.70
N THR A 42 2.62 -1.89 -25.06
CA THR A 42 2.62 -1.73 -23.60
C THR A 42 2.01 -2.94 -22.91
N ILE A 43 0.91 -3.50 -23.44
CA ILE A 43 0.33 -4.73 -22.93
C ILE A 43 1.34 -5.87 -23.02
N ARG A 44 1.95 -6.10 -24.18
CA ARG A 44 2.95 -7.18 -24.37
C ARG A 44 4.14 -7.07 -23.42
N THR A 45 4.55 -5.85 -23.08
CA THR A 45 5.69 -5.62 -22.19
C THR A 45 5.35 -5.85 -20.71
N ASN A 46 4.12 -5.53 -20.29
CA ASN A 46 3.73 -5.48 -18.87
C ASN A 46 2.77 -6.60 -18.46
N ALA A 47 2.24 -7.37 -19.41
CA ALA A 47 1.27 -8.41 -19.15
C ALA A 47 1.91 -9.80 -19.19
N LEU A 48 1.38 -10.70 -18.37
CA LEU A 48 1.45 -12.13 -18.61
C LEU A 48 0.44 -12.47 -19.71
N THR A 49 0.84 -12.33 -20.97
CA THR A 49 -0.07 -12.34 -22.14
C THR A 49 -0.88 -13.61 -22.31
N GLU A 50 -0.47 -14.70 -21.66
CA GLU A 50 -1.10 -16.02 -21.71
C GLU A 50 -2.51 -16.02 -21.07
N ASN A 51 -2.78 -15.07 -20.15
CA ASN A 51 -3.97 -15.08 -19.30
C ASN A 51 -4.77 -13.77 -19.32
N LEU A 52 -4.64 -12.98 -20.38
CA LEU A 52 -5.41 -11.73 -20.47
C LEU A 52 -6.90 -12.03 -20.67
N PRO A 53 -7.78 -11.43 -19.85
CA PRO A 53 -9.20 -11.58 -20.02
C PRO A 53 -9.67 -10.94 -21.32
N SER A 54 -10.69 -11.54 -21.96
CA SER A 54 -11.37 -10.92 -23.10
C SER A 54 -11.88 -9.54 -22.72
N PRO A 55 -11.57 -8.46 -23.48
CA PRO A 55 -11.92 -7.08 -23.10
C PRO A 55 -13.39 -6.73 -23.29
N HIS A 56 -14.27 -7.71 -23.25
CA HIS A 56 -15.70 -7.55 -23.53
C HIS A 56 -16.59 -8.17 -22.45
N GLY A 57 -17.80 -7.64 -22.32
CA GLY A 57 -18.83 -8.16 -21.45
C GLY A 57 -18.75 -7.72 -19.98
N LEU A 58 -19.80 -8.10 -19.24
CA LEU A 58 -19.97 -7.69 -17.84
C LEU A 58 -18.85 -8.25 -16.93
N HIS A 59 -18.41 -9.48 -17.19
CA HIS A 59 -17.32 -10.10 -16.43
C HIS A 59 -16.04 -9.26 -16.50
N TYR A 60 -15.67 -8.82 -17.71
CA TYR A 60 -14.52 -7.93 -17.88
C TYR A 60 -14.71 -6.61 -17.15
N ALA A 61 -15.86 -5.97 -17.31
CA ALA A 61 -16.13 -4.66 -16.72
C ALA A 61 -16.10 -4.68 -15.17
N LEU A 62 -16.52 -5.79 -14.55
CA LEU A 62 -16.53 -5.94 -13.10
C LEU A 62 -15.20 -6.46 -12.52
N LEU A 63 -14.58 -7.41 -13.18
CA LEU A 63 -13.45 -8.18 -12.65
C LEU A 63 -12.20 -8.06 -13.53
N GLY A 64 -12.29 -8.43 -14.81
CA GLY A 64 -11.14 -8.53 -15.70
C GLY A 64 -10.41 -7.22 -15.93
N ILE A 65 -11.11 -6.07 -15.81
CA ILE A 65 -10.50 -4.74 -15.90
C ILE A 65 -9.44 -4.49 -14.82
N TRP A 66 -9.49 -5.22 -13.70
CA TRP A 66 -8.53 -5.14 -12.60
C TRP A 66 -7.32 -6.05 -12.76
N GLU A 67 -7.31 -6.93 -13.78
CA GLU A 67 -6.18 -7.81 -14.07
C GLU A 67 -5.06 -7.04 -14.78
N ARG A 68 -4.32 -6.26 -14.00
CA ARG A 68 -3.26 -5.36 -14.44
C ARG A 68 -2.00 -5.57 -13.60
N PHE A 69 -0.84 -5.55 -14.25
CA PHE A 69 0.47 -5.52 -13.60
C PHE A 69 0.64 -6.57 -12.47
N ASP A 70 0.86 -6.13 -11.22
CA ASP A 70 1.10 -7.01 -10.07
C ASP A 70 -0.06 -7.99 -9.83
N THR A 71 -1.31 -7.62 -10.16
CA THR A 71 -2.47 -8.50 -10.04
C THR A 71 -2.26 -9.80 -10.81
N LEU A 72 -1.79 -9.74 -12.05
CA LEU A 72 -1.56 -10.93 -12.88
C LEU A 72 -0.53 -11.87 -12.27
N TRP A 73 0.52 -11.33 -11.65
CA TRP A 73 1.52 -12.13 -10.95
C TRP A 73 0.94 -12.81 -9.71
N PHE A 74 0.14 -12.13 -8.93
CA PHE A 74 -0.51 -12.72 -7.76
C PHE A 74 -1.49 -13.82 -8.15
N LEU A 75 -2.27 -13.62 -9.22
CA LEU A 75 -3.18 -14.65 -9.77
C LEU A 75 -2.40 -15.87 -10.25
N ARG A 76 -1.31 -15.66 -11.02
CA ARG A 76 -0.44 -16.74 -11.49
C ARG A 76 0.19 -17.52 -10.35
N ILE A 77 0.73 -16.84 -9.34
CA ILE A 77 1.33 -17.53 -8.18
C ILE A 77 0.27 -18.33 -7.40
N ALA A 78 -0.94 -17.80 -7.27
CA ALA A 78 -2.04 -18.53 -6.64
C ALA A 78 -2.41 -19.80 -7.40
N GLU A 79 -2.32 -19.80 -8.72
CA GLU A 79 -2.69 -20.93 -9.60
C GLU A 79 -1.54 -21.93 -9.79
N HIS A 80 -0.35 -21.44 -10.14
CA HIS A 80 0.79 -22.26 -10.56
C HIS A 80 1.97 -22.25 -9.59
N GLY A 81 1.89 -21.45 -8.51
CA GLY A 81 3.03 -21.25 -7.61
C GLY A 81 4.12 -20.37 -8.24
N TYR A 82 5.32 -20.53 -7.75
CA TYR A 82 6.50 -19.75 -8.19
C TYR A 82 7.17 -20.41 -9.41
N ASP A 83 6.45 -20.59 -10.49
CA ASP A 83 6.90 -21.24 -11.72
C ASP A 83 7.78 -20.37 -12.62
N ARG A 84 7.79 -19.06 -12.40
CA ARG A 84 8.60 -18.08 -13.13
C ARG A 84 9.65 -17.42 -12.23
N PRO A 85 10.87 -17.17 -12.72
CA PRO A 85 11.93 -16.56 -11.90
C PRO A 85 11.55 -15.18 -11.34
N MET A 86 10.84 -14.36 -12.11
CA MET A 86 10.38 -13.04 -11.64
C MET A 86 9.34 -13.13 -10.51
N ALA A 87 8.61 -14.25 -10.39
CA ALA A 87 7.55 -14.40 -9.37
C ALA A 87 8.08 -14.19 -7.94
N VAL A 88 9.38 -14.41 -7.69
CA VAL A 88 9.98 -14.30 -6.35
C VAL A 88 9.94 -12.89 -5.75
N ILE A 89 9.69 -11.84 -6.56
CA ILE A 89 9.52 -10.47 -6.05
C ILE A 89 8.12 -10.26 -5.42
N PHE A 90 7.18 -11.16 -5.69
CA PHE A 90 5.80 -11.14 -5.17
C PHE A 90 5.70 -12.09 -3.98
N TYR A 91 5.50 -11.53 -2.79
CA TYR A 91 5.55 -12.25 -1.53
C TYR A 91 4.33 -13.15 -1.31
N PRO A 92 4.46 -14.26 -0.53
CA PRO A 92 3.53 -15.38 -0.59
C PRO A 92 2.18 -15.16 0.11
N LEU A 93 2.07 -14.23 1.07
CA LEU A 93 0.85 -14.14 1.89
C LEU A 93 -0.40 -13.78 1.07
N TYR A 94 -0.27 -12.83 0.14
CA TYR A 94 -1.41 -12.41 -0.66
C TYR A 94 -1.88 -13.47 -1.66
N PRO A 95 -1.01 -14.09 -2.49
CA PRO A 95 -1.42 -15.18 -3.36
C PRO A 95 -1.87 -16.43 -2.59
N ALA A 96 -1.38 -16.67 -1.37
CA ALA A 96 -1.87 -17.77 -0.53
C ALA A 96 -3.36 -17.56 -0.15
N TRP A 97 -3.76 -16.33 0.19
CA TRP A 97 -5.18 -16.02 0.43
C TRP A 97 -6.04 -16.19 -0.83
N ILE A 98 -5.53 -15.77 -2.00
CA ILE A 98 -6.24 -16.00 -3.27
C ILE A 98 -6.46 -17.48 -3.50
N ARG A 99 -5.39 -18.30 -3.37
CA ARG A 99 -5.44 -19.76 -3.54
C ARG A 99 -6.42 -20.42 -2.56
N LEU A 100 -6.44 -19.98 -1.31
CA LEU A 100 -7.37 -20.51 -0.31
C LEU A 100 -8.84 -20.33 -0.74
N MET A 101 -9.13 -19.24 -1.45
CA MET A 101 -10.48 -18.91 -1.91
C MET A 101 -10.80 -19.41 -3.32
N SER A 102 -9.81 -19.93 -4.06
CA SER A 102 -9.95 -20.33 -5.47
C SER A 102 -10.98 -21.45 -5.71
N GLY A 103 -11.24 -22.27 -4.69
CA GLY A 103 -12.29 -23.30 -4.75
C GLY A 103 -13.73 -22.77 -4.60
N LEU A 104 -13.89 -21.51 -4.19
CA LEU A 104 -15.20 -20.90 -3.94
C LEU A 104 -15.56 -19.85 -4.99
N MET A 105 -14.56 -19.21 -5.62
CA MET A 105 -14.76 -18.12 -6.57
C MET A 105 -13.57 -17.98 -7.52
N PRO A 106 -13.72 -17.28 -8.67
CA PRO A 106 -12.62 -16.98 -9.59
C PRO A 106 -11.47 -16.24 -8.86
N ASN A 107 -10.22 -16.53 -9.22
CA ASN A 107 -9.04 -15.98 -8.56
C ASN A 107 -9.03 -14.44 -8.51
N ILE A 108 -9.49 -13.78 -9.58
CA ILE A 108 -9.61 -12.31 -9.59
C ILE A 108 -10.64 -11.81 -8.57
N ALA A 109 -11.79 -12.48 -8.42
CA ALA A 109 -12.78 -12.11 -7.43
C ALA A 109 -12.22 -12.30 -5.99
N ALA A 110 -11.48 -13.40 -5.76
CA ALA A 110 -10.79 -13.65 -4.51
C ALA A 110 -9.74 -12.55 -4.21
N ALA A 111 -8.94 -12.16 -5.19
CA ALA A 111 -7.96 -11.07 -5.04
C ALA A 111 -8.64 -9.75 -4.63
N LEU A 112 -9.71 -9.37 -5.35
CA LEU A 112 -10.47 -8.15 -5.06
C LEU A 112 -11.16 -8.21 -3.69
N LEU A 113 -11.64 -9.37 -3.27
CA LEU A 113 -12.25 -9.57 -1.94
C LEU A 113 -11.21 -9.43 -0.84
N VAL A 114 -10.05 -10.10 -0.96
CA VAL A 114 -8.95 -9.99 0.01
C VAL A 114 -8.51 -8.54 0.17
N SER A 115 -8.33 -7.80 -0.94
CA SER A 115 -7.97 -6.38 -0.90
C SER A 115 -9.06 -5.54 -0.24
N THR A 116 -10.34 -5.81 -0.52
CA THR A 116 -11.46 -5.05 0.08
C THR A 116 -11.57 -5.29 1.58
N VAL A 117 -11.45 -6.54 2.02
CA VAL A 117 -11.44 -6.88 3.45
C VAL A 117 -10.23 -6.26 4.15
N ALA A 118 -9.07 -6.30 3.52
CA ALA A 118 -7.87 -5.67 4.07
C ALA A 118 -8.00 -4.13 4.13
N ALA A 119 -8.62 -3.49 3.14
CA ALA A 119 -8.92 -2.05 3.17
C ALA A 119 -9.85 -1.69 4.34
N PHE A 120 -10.87 -2.52 4.61
CA PHE A 120 -11.71 -2.36 5.80
C PHE A 120 -10.88 -2.36 7.09
N PHE A 121 -10.00 -3.36 7.27
CA PHE A 121 -9.14 -3.42 8.45
C PHE A 121 -8.15 -2.24 8.50
N SER A 122 -7.67 -1.75 7.35
CA SER A 122 -6.82 -0.55 7.28
C SER A 122 -7.55 0.69 7.80
N PHE A 123 -8.76 0.95 7.32
CA PHE A 123 -9.57 2.10 7.74
C PHE A 123 -10.00 1.99 9.20
N TRP A 124 -10.40 0.80 9.64
CA TRP A 124 -10.73 0.57 11.05
C TRP A 124 -9.54 0.81 11.97
N GLY A 125 -8.38 0.26 11.65
CA GLY A 125 -7.16 0.49 12.41
C GLY A 125 -6.71 1.94 12.42
N LEU A 126 -6.82 2.67 11.29
CA LEU A 126 -6.56 4.11 11.22
C LEU A 126 -7.48 4.89 12.15
N LEU A 127 -8.79 4.59 12.19
CA LEU A 127 -9.73 5.20 13.13
C LEU A 127 -9.36 4.93 14.58
N ARG A 128 -8.88 3.72 14.90
CA ARG A 128 -8.38 3.37 16.24
C ARG A 128 -7.14 4.19 16.62
N LEU A 129 -6.21 4.40 15.68
CA LEU A 129 -5.03 5.24 15.91
C LEU A 129 -5.38 6.73 16.01
N ALA A 130 -6.44 7.15 15.34
CA ALA A 130 -6.94 8.53 15.34
C ALA A 130 -7.82 8.87 16.54
N GLY A 131 -7.81 8.08 17.61
CA GLY A 131 -8.68 8.26 18.77
C GLY A 131 -8.55 9.59 19.51
N GLU A 132 -7.43 10.29 19.33
CA GLU A 132 -7.20 11.62 19.90
C GLU A 132 -7.84 12.77 19.06
N LEU A 133 -8.26 12.48 17.82
CA LEU A 133 -8.92 13.45 16.94
C LEU A 133 -10.41 13.56 17.26
N SER A 134 -10.98 14.73 16.94
CA SER A 134 -12.44 14.90 16.93
C SER A 134 -13.09 13.98 15.90
N GLU A 135 -14.40 13.76 15.99
CA GLU A 135 -15.14 12.96 15.01
C GLU A 135 -14.97 13.55 13.59
N SER A 136 -15.03 14.87 13.45
CA SER A 136 -14.79 15.53 12.16
C SER A 136 -13.36 15.34 11.64
N GLY A 137 -12.36 15.40 12.52
CA GLY A 137 -10.95 15.14 12.17
C GLY A 137 -10.73 13.71 11.68
N ARG A 138 -11.34 12.73 12.33
CA ARG A 138 -11.28 11.31 11.96
C ARG A 138 -11.92 11.03 10.59
N LEU A 139 -13.10 11.62 10.33
CA LEU A 139 -13.77 11.51 9.03
C LEU A 139 -12.98 12.22 7.93
N ARG A 140 -12.45 13.42 8.19
CA ARG A 140 -11.59 14.12 7.24
C ARG A 140 -10.31 13.34 6.96
N MET A 141 -9.67 12.76 7.97
CA MET A 141 -8.51 11.88 7.78
C MET A 141 -8.82 10.75 6.81
N LEU A 142 -9.93 10.01 7.01
CA LEU A 142 -10.34 8.95 6.08
C LEU A 142 -10.58 9.49 4.67
N LEU A 143 -11.25 10.62 4.54
CA LEU A 143 -11.49 11.25 3.25
C LEU A 143 -10.17 11.59 2.54
N LEU A 144 -9.18 12.15 3.27
CA LEU A 144 -7.86 12.47 2.71
C LEU A 144 -7.12 11.20 2.26
N VAL A 145 -7.24 10.09 2.98
CA VAL A 145 -6.72 8.78 2.54
C VAL A 145 -7.45 8.29 1.29
N CYS A 146 -8.78 8.38 1.25
CA CYS A 146 -9.59 7.89 0.13
C CYS A 146 -9.31 8.62 -1.20
N VAL A 147 -9.01 9.91 -1.15
CA VAL A 147 -8.70 10.71 -2.35
C VAL A 147 -7.21 10.74 -2.69
N TRP A 148 -6.35 10.09 -1.90
CA TRP A 148 -4.91 10.00 -2.19
C TRP A 148 -4.67 9.41 -3.58
N PRO A 149 -3.69 9.89 -4.38
CA PRO A 149 -3.53 9.51 -5.78
C PRO A 149 -3.47 8.01 -6.05
N ALA A 150 -2.94 7.21 -5.13
CA ALA A 150 -2.82 5.76 -5.29
C ALA A 150 -3.89 4.96 -4.53
N SER A 151 -4.94 5.57 -3.96
CA SER A 151 -5.89 4.87 -3.08
C SER A 151 -6.75 3.84 -3.79
N PHE A 152 -6.96 3.94 -5.10
CA PHE A 152 -7.65 2.90 -5.87
C PHE A 152 -6.94 1.54 -5.80
N ILE A 153 -5.61 1.53 -5.56
CA ILE A 153 -4.81 0.30 -5.38
C ILE A 153 -5.27 -0.50 -4.16
N LEU A 154 -5.82 0.16 -3.13
CA LEU A 154 -6.40 -0.54 -1.98
C LEU A 154 -7.57 -1.46 -2.37
N PHE A 155 -8.14 -1.23 -3.54
CA PHE A 155 -9.27 -1.96 -4.08
C PHE A 155 -8.94 -2.76 -5.36
N ALA A 156 -7.70 -2.67 -5.86
CA ALA A 156 -7.17 -3.53 -6.91
C ALA A 156 -6.70 -4.88 -6.36
N GLY A 157 -6.33 -5.82 -7.23
CA GLY A 157 -5.80 -7.14 -6.85
C GLY A 157 -4.35 -7.07 -6.34
N TYR A 158 -4.07 -6.21 -5.36
CA TYR A 158 -2.74 -5.86 -4.87
C TYR A 158 -2.56 -6.19 -3.39
N ALA A 159 -1.33 -6.54 -3.00
CA ALA A 159 -1.00 -6.83 -1.60
C ALA A 159 -0.90 -5.57 -0.71
N ASP A 160 -1.09 -4.37 -1.27
CA ASP A 160 -0.89 -3.10 -0.56
C ASP A 160 -1.87 -2.94 0.60
N SER A 161 -3.17 -3.13 0.38
CA SER A 161 -4.19 -3.04 1.43
C SER A 161 -3.94 -4.04 2.56
N LEU A 162 -3.53 -5.28 2.24
CA LEU A 162 -3.19 -6.30 3.24
C LEU A 162 -1.98 -5.88 4.07
N THR A 163 -0.93 -5.37 3.41
CA THR A 163 0.27 -4.88 4.11
C THR A 163 -0.05 -3.70 5.02
N ILE A 164 -0.83 -2.72 4.51
CA ILE A 164 -1.23 -1.53 5.30
C ILE A 164 -2.08 -1.94 6.51
N ALA A 165 -3.04 -2.85 6.33
CA ALA A 165 -3.84 -3.37 7.44
C ALA A 165 -2.94 -3.98 8.52
N LEU A 166 -2.02 -4.87 8.14
CA LEU A 166 -1.10 -5.52 9.07
C LEU A 166 -0.17 -4.52 9.76
N VAL A 167 0.38 -3.54 9.05
CA VAL A 167 1.19 -2.46 9.61
C VAL A 167 0.41 -1.64 10.61
N VAL A 168 -0.80 -1.18 10.26
CA VAL A 168 -1.63 -0.36 11.15
C VAL A 168 -2.04 -1.14 12.40
N TRP A 169 -2.46 -2.40 12.26
CA TRP A 169 -2.83 -3.23 13.41
C TRP A 169 -1.62 -3.61 14.28
N THR A 170 -0.42 -3.76 13.70
CA THR A 170 0.82 -3.87 14.50
C THR A 170 0.95 -2.71 15.48
N ILE A 171 0.74 -1.49 15.00
CA ILE A 171 0.84 -0.29 15.85
C ILE A 171 -0.31 -0.18 16.85
N VAL A 172 -1.55 -0.51 16.43
CA VAL A 172 -2.70 -0.54 17.34
C VAL A 172 -2.44 -1.49 18.51
N PHE A 173 -1.99 -2.71 18.23
CA PHE A 173 -1.68 -3.70 19.25
C PHE A 173 -0.45 -3.32 20.06
N GLY A 174 0.62 -2.81 19.42
CA GLY A 174 1.83 -2.35 20.11
C GLY A 174 1.54 -1.22 21.11
N ARG A 175 0.72 -0.23 20.74
CA ARG A 175 0.28 0.85 21.63
C ARG A 175 -0.61 0.34 22.75
N GLY A 176 -1.33 -0.77 22.54
CA GLY A 176 -2.13 -1.46 23.56
C GLY A 176 -1.34 -2.46 24.37
N ALA A 177 -0.01 -2.53 24.26
CA ALA A 177 0.88 -3.50 24.90
C ALA A 177 0.48 -4.97 24.69
N ARG A 178 -0.19 -5.27 23.56
CA ARG A 178 -0.54 -6.62 23.12
C ARG A 178 0.56 -7.14 22.19
N TRP A 179 1.72 -7.42 22.77
CA TRP A 179 2.98 -7.66 22.05
C TRP A 179 2.90 -8.86 21.12
N GLU A 180 2.24 -9.95 21.53
CA GLU A 180 2.10 -11.16 20.73
C GLU A 180 1.29 -10.89 19.44
N LEU A 181 0.15 -10.21 19.57
CA LEU A 181 -0.67 -9.84 18.41
C LEU A 181 0.05 -8.84 17.49
N ALA A 182 0.75 -7.87 18.09
CA ALA A 182 1.57 -6.93 17.33
C ALA A 182 2.66 -7.65 16.53
N THR A 183 3.34 -8.62 17.16
CA THR A 183 4.39 -9.43 16.51
C THR A 183 3.83 -10.28 15.39
N VAL A 184 2.69 -10.94 15.59
CA VAL A 184 2.02 -11.72 14.52
C VAL A 184 1.68 -10.84 13.32
N CYS A 185 1.04 -9.68 13.54
CA CYS A 185 0.74 -8.75 12.45
C CYS A 185 2.02 -8.25 11.75
N ALA A 186 3.06 -7.91 12.51
CA ALA A 186 4.32 -7.43 11.96
C ALA A 186 5.06 -8.52 11.16
N LEU A 187 5.08 -9.77 11.66
CA LEU A 187 5.63 -10.92 10.94
C LEU A 187 4.89 -11.14 9.62
N LEU A 188 3.56 -11.20 9.67
CA LEU A 188 2.73 -11.38 8.48
C LEU A 188 2.89 -10.23 7.48
N SER A 189 3.10 -8.98 7.94
CA SER A 189 3.37 -7.85 7.04
C SER A 189 4.65 -8.05 6.23
N GLY A 190 5.70 -8.64 6.84
CA GLY A 190 6.95 -9.02 6.16
C GLY A 190 6.77 -10.17 5.16
N VAL A 191 5.77 -11.04 5.38
CA VAL A 191 5.39 -12.12 4.45
C VAL A 191 4.44 -11.62 3.34
N ALA A 192 3.77 -10.47 3.55
CA ALA A 192 2.94 -9.83 2.54
C ALA A 192 3.76 -9.01 1.53
N ARG A 193 4.74 -8.27 2.01
CA ARG A 193 5.66 -7.42 1.20
C ARG A 193 6.98 -7.17 1.94
N PRO A 194 8.09 -6.97 1.22
CA PRO A 194 9.37 -6.64 1.86
C PRO A 194 9.31 -5.33 2.67
N THR A 195 8.53 -4.34 2.20
CA THR A 195 8.31 -3.07 2.89
C THR A 195 7.56 -3.23 4.20
N GLY A 196 6.78 -4.30 4.36
CA GLY A 196 6.02 -4.58 5.58
C GLY A 196 6.91 -4.82 6.81
N VAL A 197 8.14 -5.33 6.62
CA VAL A 197 9.06 -5.57 7.73
C VAL A 197 9.50 -4.27 8.41
N ILE A 198 9.40 -3.12 7.74
CA ILE A 198 9.80 -1.81 8.29
C ILE A 198 9.02 -1.47 9.57
N VAL A 199 7.81 -2.01 9.74
CA VAL A 199 7.01 -1.81 10.95
C VAL A 199 7.70 -2.38 12.21
N PHE A 200 8.69 -3.27 12.04
CA PHE A 200 9.54 -3.72 13.14
C PHE A 200 10.21 -2.54 13.86
N ILE A 201 10.64 -1.50 13.15
CA ILE A 201 11.35 -0.36 13.73
C ILE A 201 10.49 0.37 14.78
N PRO A 202 9.30 0.90 14.46
CA PRO A 202 8.45 1.53 15.49
C PRO A 202 8.04 0.55 16.58
N LEU A 203 7.76 -0.71 16.24
CA LEU A 203 7.38 -1.73 17.20
C LEU A 203 8.53 -2.01 18.20
N ALA A 204 9.77 -2.13 17.73
CA ALA A 204 10.95 -2.31 18.58
C ALA A 204 11.19 -1.10 19.49
N VAL A 205 11.01 0.13 18.98
CA VAL A 205 11.11 1.35 19.81
C VAL A 205 10.08 1.33 20.93
N MET A 206 8.84 0.94 20.65
CA MET A 206 7.79 0.80 21.69
C MET A 206 8.13 -0.31 22.68
N ALA A 207 8.60 -1.46 22.21
CA ALA A 207 8.97 -2.61 23.03
C ALA A 207 10.11 -2.27 24.01
N LEU A 208 11.17 -1.64 23.52
CA LEU A 208 12.32 -1.21 24.33
C LEU A 208 11.91 -0.20 25.42
N ARG A 209 10.99 0.71 25.09
CA ARG A 209 10.47 1.69 26.07
C ARG A 209 9.55 1.09 27.11
N SER A 210 8.85 0.02 26.78
CA SER A 210 7.89 -0.61 27.68
C SER A 210 8.56 -1.29 28.88
N ARG A 211 9.83 -1.72 28.74
CA ARG A 211 10.59 -2.52 29.72
C ARG A 211 9.88 -3.80 30.20
N GLN A 212 8.91 -4.29 29.44
CA GLN A 212 8.18 -5.52 29.74
C GLN A 212 8.88 -6.72 29.14
N ALA A 213 9.10 -7.79 29.90
CA ALA A 213 9.71 -9.02 29.39
C ALA A 213 8.93 -9.61 28.19
N ARG A 214 7.58 -9.50 28.20
CA ARG A 214 6.73 -9.95 27.10
C ARG A 214 7.01 -9.23 25.77
N SER A 215 7.56 -8.01 25.80
CA SER A 215 7.90 -7.27 24.58
C SER A 215 9.08 -7.88 23.81
N LEU A 216 9.85 -8.80 24.41
CA LEU A 216 10.94 -9.50 23.73
C LEU A 216 10.46 -10.34 22.54
N VAL A 217 9.19 -10.76 22.54
CA VAL A 217 8.57 -11.49 21.41
C VAL A 217 8.66 -10.69 20.10
N VAL A 218 8.74 -9.36 20.16
CA VAL A 218 8.90 -8.47 19.01
C VAL A 218 10.15 -8.80 18.19
N ALA A 219 11.19 -9.36 18.80
CA ALA A 219 12.40 -9.80 18.10
C ALA A 219 12.13 -10.88 17.03
N LEU A 220 10.97 -11.55 17.10
CA LEU A 220 10.56 -12.56 16.10
C LEU A 220 10.01 -11.93 14.80
N THR A 221 9.69 -10.63 14.78
CA THR A 221 9.10 -9.97 13.60
C THR A 221 9.88 -10.19 12.31
N PRO A 222 11.23 -10.08 12.25
CA PRO A 222 11.98 -10.29 11.01
C PRO A 222 11.89 -11.72 10.45
N LEU A 223 11.47 -12.71 11.27
CA LEU A 223 11.35 -14.10 10.81
C LEU A 223 10.38 -14.25 9.64
N GLY A 224 9.37 -13.38 9.49
CA GLY A 224 8.49 -13.40 8.33
C GLY A 224 9.26 -13.21 7.01
N LEU A 225 10.17 -12.24 6.97
CA LEU A 225 11.04 -12.00 5.82
C LEU A 225 12.09 -13.11 5.67
N VAL A 226 12.74 -13.48 6.77
CA VAL A 226 13.81 -14.48 6.79
C VAL A 226 13.31 -15.84 6.33
N THR A 227 12.14 -16.29 6.75
CA THR A 227 11.56 -17.58 6.33
C THR A 227 11.30 -17.62 4.82
N TYR A 228 10.78 -16.53 4.24
CA TYR A 228 10.59 -16.48 2.79
C TYR A 228 11.92 -16.52 2.02
N TRP A 229 12.91 -15.74 2.43
CA TRP A 229 14.23 -15.74 1.79
C TRP A 229 14.97 -17.06 1.96
N SER A 230 14.87 -17.70 3.12
CA SER A 230 15.43 -19.03 3.37
C SER A 230 14.77 -20.07 2.49
N TRP A 231 13.46 -20.02 2.33
CA TRP A 231 12.72 -20.90 1.42
C TRP A 231 13.16 -20.73 -0.05
N LEU A 232 13.33 -19.48 -0.53
CA LEU A 232 13.84 -19.21 -1.87
C LEU A 232 15.22 -19.86 -2.09
N ARG A 233 16.12 -19.67 -1.13
CA ARG A 233 17.47 -20.25 -1.18
C ARG A 233 17.43 -21.78 -1.17
N TRP A 234 16.64 -22.36 -0.27
CA TRP A 234 16.52 -23.82 -0.14
C TRP A 234 15.88 -24.46 -1.37
N SER A 235 14.92 -23.78 -2.00
CA SER A 235 14.27 -24.27 -3.22
C SER A 235 15.07 -24.01 -4.52
N GLY A 236 16.31 -23.50 -4.42
CA GLY A 236 17.17 -23.21 -5.58
C GLY A 236 16.69 -22.04 -6.44
N ARG A 237 15.83 -21.15 -5.90
CA ARG A 237 15.32 -19.99 -6.61
C ARG A 237 16.27 -18.81 -6.49
N SER A 238 16.21 -17.89 -7.47
CA SER A 238 16.92 -16.61 -7.40
C SER A 238 16.51 -15.80 -6.18
N SER A 239 17.44 -14.99 -5.67
CA SER A 239 17.12 -14.05 -4.60
C SER A 239 16.20 -12.94 -5.10
N VAL A 240 15.42 -12.35 -4.19
CA VAL A 240 14.56 -11.20 -4.51
C VAL A 240 15.39 -10.04 -5.08
N VAL A 241 16.58 -9.76 -4.53
CA VAL A 241 17.48 -8.69 -4.99
C VAL A 241 17.96 -8.94 -6.43
N GLU A 242 18.33 -10.19 -6.74
CA GLU A 242 18.75 -10.58 -8.09
C GLU A 242 17.59 -10.48 -9.08
N ALA A 243 16.40 -10.94 -8.69
CA ALA A 243 15.20 -10.82 -9.53
C ALA A 243 14.84 -9.37 -9.84
N TYR A 244 14.91 -8.45 -8.85
CA TYR A 244 14.75 -7.02 -9.11
C TYR A 244 15.76 -6.49 -10.11
N ARG A 245 17.03 -6.89 -9.99
CA ARG A 245 18.09 -6.46 -10.92
C ARG A 245 17.83 -6.97 -12.33
N LEU A 246 17.55 -8.26 -12.50
CA LEU A 246 17.43 -8.90 -13.80
C LEU A 246 16.13 -8.55 -14.54
N TYR A 247 15.00 -8.49 -13.83
CA TYR A 247 13.67 -8.37 -14.45
C TYR A 247 13.06 -6.99 -14.33
N GLN A 248 13.47 -6.18 -13.34
CA GLN A 248 12.96 -4.82 -13.15
C GLN A 248 14.00 -3.75 -13.49
N GLY A 249 15.25 -4.14 -13.75
CA GLY A 249 16.35 -3.19 -13.97
C GLY A 249 16.68 -2.35 -12.72
N MET A 250 16.28 -2.81 -11.53
CA MET A 250 16.47 -2.09 -10.28
C MET A 250 17.66 -2.63 -9.51
N THR A 251 18.56 -1.77 -9.10
CA THR A 251 19.71 -2.12 -8.27
C THR A 251 19.59 -1.49 -6.90
N MET A 252 19.74 -2.31 -5.85
CA MET A 252 19.77 -1.80 -4.47
C MET A 252 21.09 -1.08 -4.20
N VAL A 253 21.00 0.14 -3.69
CA VAL A 253 22.15 1.02 -3.41
C VAL A 253 21.96 1.72 -2.07
N ALA A 254 23.00 2.42 -1.61
CA ALA A 254 22.88 3.32 -0.46
C ALA A 254 21.88 4.47 -0.77
N PRO A 255 21.07 4.93 0.20
CA PRO A 255 19.99 5.90 -0.03
C PRO A 255 20.42 7.19 -0.71
N TRP A 256 21.63 7.68 -0.38
CA TRP A 256 22.19 8.89 -1.02
C TRP A 256 22.52 8.70 -2.49
N ARG A 257 22.89 7.48 -2.93
CA ARG A 257 23.09 7.17 -4.36
C ARG A 257 21.77 7.14 -5.11
N GLY A 258 20.73 6.55 -4.50
CA GLY A 258 19.38 6.58 -5.07
C GLY A 258 18.83 8.00 -5.17
N LEU A 259 19.04 8.84 -4.15
CA LEU A 259 18.67 10.26 -4.19
C LEU A 259 19.43 11.00 -5.31
N ALA A 260 20.75 10.77 -5.43
CA ALA A 260 21.57 11.38 -6.48
C ALA A 260 21.05 10.99 -7.88
N GLU A 261 20.64 9.72 -8.08
CA GLU A 261 20.05 9.27 -9.33
C GLU A 261 18.71 9.96 -9.61
N VAL A 262 17.83 10.10 -8.61
CA VAL A 262 16.57 10.85 -8.72
C VAL A 262 16.84 12.28 -9.19
N LEU A 263 17.76 12.99 -8.54
CA LEU A 263 18.10 14.36 -8.87
C LEU A 263 18.71 14.48 -10.28
N ARG A 264 19.57 13.52 -10.66
CA ARG A 264 20.16 13.45 -12.00
C ARG A 264 19.09 13.30 -13.09
N LEU A 265 18.16 12.35 -12.93
CA LEU A 265 17.07 12.12 -13.90
C LEU A 265 16.15 13.35 -14.02
N ILE A 266 15.83 14.01 -12.90
CA ILE A 266 15.04 15.24 -12.94
C ILE A 266 15.80 16.36 -13.68
N ALA A 267 17.09 16.52 -13.42
CA ALA A 267 17.87 17.61 -14.00
C ALA A 267 18.21 17.39 -15.48
N ILE A 268 18.49 16.15 -15.90
CA ILE A 268 18.93 15.83 -17.27
C ILE A 268 17.76 15.45 -18.17
N ASP A 269 16.88 14.54 -17.68
CA ASP A 269 15.80 13.97 -18.48
C ASP A 269 14.50 14.77 -18.33
N HIS A 270 14.48 15.80 -17.48
CA HIS A 270 13.32 16.65 -17.18
C HIS A 270 12.08 15.85 -16.75
N ASP A 271 12.28 14.73 -16.00
CA ASP A 271 11.19 13.86 -15.55
C ASP A 271 10.31 14.57 -14.51
N ALA A 272 9.27 15.25 -14.98
CA ALA A 272 8.31 15.94 -14.13
C ALA A 272 7.57 15.00 -13.17
N MET A 273 7.29 13.75 -13.59
CA MET A 273 6.62 12.78 -12.72
C MET A 273 7.52 12.37 -11.55
N LEU A 274 8.80 12.16 -11.82
CA LEU A 274 9.79 11.85 -10.78
C LEU A 274 9.97 13.03 -9.82
N ALA A 275 9.95 14.28 -10.35
CA ALA A 275 9.98 15.47 -9.51
C ALA A 275 8.76 15.58 -8.57
N ILE A 276 7.56 15.26 -9.06
CA ILE A 276 6.34 15.20 -8.23
C ILE A 276 6.47 14.12 -7.16
N LYS A 277 6.95 12.91 -7.51
CA LYS A 277 7.17 11.82 -6.55
C LYS A 277 8.18 12.23 -5.47
N LEU A 278 9.29 12.85 -5.86
CA LEU A 278 10.28 13.37 -4.90
C LEU A 278 9.66 14.44 -3.98
N GLY A 279 8.90 15.38 -4.53
CA GLY A 279 8.19 16.40 -3.76
C GLY A 279 7.28 15.79 -2.69
N LEU A 280 6.51 14.75 -3.04
CA LEU A 280 5.67 14.03 -2.09
C LEU A 280 6.51 13.35 -0.99
N VAL A 281 7.60 12.70 -1.37
CA VAL A 281 8.54 12.07 -0.40
C VAL A 281 9.11 13.11 0.56
N LEU A 282 9.53 14.27 0.07
CA LEU A 282 10.07 15.36 0.90
C LEU A 282 9.00 15.94 1.85
N VAL A 283 7.76 16.12 1.38
CA VAL A 283 6.65 16.55 2.24
C VAL A 283 6.41 15.54 3.36
N PHE A 284 6.41 14.25 3.06
CA PHE A 284 6.26 13.20 4.08
C PHE A 284 7.47 13.19 5.05
N ALA A 285 8.70 13.35 4.53
CA ALA A 285 9.88 13.48 5.38
C ALA A 285 9.77 14.65 6.35
N ALA A 286 9.34 15.81 5.87
CA ALA A 286 9.17 17.01 6.69
C ALA A 286 8.18 16.81 7.84
N THR A 287 7.15 15.95 7.67
CA THR A 287 6.21 15.65 8.76
C THR A 287 6.88 14.97 9.95
N SER A 288 8.01 14.27 9.75
CA SER A 288 8.77 13.65 10.84
C SER A 288 9.34 14.68 11.83
N LEU A 289 9.51 15.93 11.41
CA LEU A 289 9.98 17.03 12.26
C LEU A 289 8.86 17.61 13.14
N HIS A 290 7.60 17.26 12.85
CA HIS A 290 6.48 17.85 13.56
C HIS A 290 6.35 17.32 14.99
N ARG A 291 6.09 18.21 15.96
CA ARG A 291 6.06 17.88 17.41
C ARG A 291 4.96 16.90 17.80
N ARG A 292 3.85 16.85 17.06
CA ARG A 292 2.73 15.93 17.32
C ARG A 292 3.02 14.49 16.87
N VAL A 293 4.00 14.29 16.02
CA VAL A 293 4.38 12.93 15.57
C VAL A 293 5.21 12.27 16.67
N ARG A 294 4.82 11.10 17.11
CA ARG A 294 5.51 10.32 18.14
C ARG A 294 6.87 9.84 17.62
N ASN A 295 7.86 9.64 18.49
CA ASN A 295 9.20 9.26 18.06
C ASN A 295 9.25 7.94 17.31
N GLU A 296 8.44 6.94 17.72
CA GLU A 296 8.30 5.68 16.98
C GLU A 296 7.74 5.89 15.57
N ASP A 297 6.76 6.80 15.43
CA ASP A 297 6.15 7.15 14.14
C ASP A 297 7.16 7.91 13.25
N LYS A 298 8.01 8.78 13.84
CA LYS A 298 9.12 9.45 13.12
C LYS A 298 10.11 8.44 12.56
N ALA A 299 10.49 7.46 13.37
CA ALA A 299 11.39 6.41 12.95
C ALA A 299 10.80 5.60 11.80
N PHE A 300 9.48 5.33 11.81
CA PHE A 300 8.77 4.65 10.73
C PHE A 300 8.76 5.48 9.45
N ILE A 301 8.41 6.77 9.51
CA ILE A 301 8.41 7.68 8.35
C ILE A 301 9.81 7.68 7.69
N ILE A 302 10.85 7.90 8.49
CA ILE A 302 12.24 7.95 8.00
C ILE A 302 12.63 6.61 7.36
N ALA A 303 12.31 5.49 7.99
CA ALA A 303 12.69 4.17 7.49
C ALA A 303 12.00 3.83 6.16
N VAL A 304 10.72 4.18 5.97
CA VAL A 304 10.01 4.02 4.69
C VAL A 304 10.66 4.88 3.61
N ILE A 305 10.98 6.14 3.91
CA ILE A 305 11.62 7.05 2.94
C ILE A 305 13.02 6.56 2.57
N VAL A 306 13.83 6.15 3.56
CA VAL A 306 15.15 5.57 3.32
C VAL A 306 15.03 4.37 2.38
N GLN A 307 14.09 3.46 2.64
CA GLN A 307 13.87 2.29 1.79
C GLN A 307 13.46 2.68 0.36
N MET A 308 12.62 3.71 0.18
CA MET A 308 12.22 4.19 -1.14
C MET A 308 13.39 4.77 -1.94
N LEU A 309 14.40 5.33 -1.27
CA LEU A 309 15.60 5.90 -1.89
C LEU A 309 16.72 4.87 -2.11
N MET A 310 16.54 3.60 -1.72
CA MET A 310 17.58 2.57 -1.85
C MET A 310 17.64 1.91 -3.24
N TYR A 311 17.06 2.49 -4.28
CA TYR A 311 17.02 1.88 -5.61
C TYR A 311 17.43 2.87 -6.69
N THR A 312 18.22 2.34 -7.67
CA THR A 312 18.52 3.00 -8.96
C THR A 312 17.90 2.21 -10.11
N GLY A 313 17.95 2.77 -11.33
CA GLY A 313 17.33 2.19 -12.53
C GLY A 313 15.85 2.59 -12.68
N ARG A 314 15.05 2.39 -11.65
CA ARG A 314 13.65 2.89 -11.56
C ARG A 314 13.41 3.48 -10.17
N PRO A 315 14.05 4.61 -9.85
CA PRO A 315 13.95 5.21 -8.53
C PRO A 315 12.51 5.66 -8.25
N LEU A 316 12.09 5.57 -6.98
CA LEU A 316 10.74 5.91 -6.52
C LEU A 316 9.62 5.17 -7.29
N LEU A 317 9.91 3.98 -7.88
CA LEU A 317 8.87 3.13 -8.46
C LEU A 317 7.85 2.76 -7.36
N GLY A 318 6.58 2.97 -7.64
CA GLY A 318 5.53 2.77 -6.64
C GLY A 318 5.45 3.84 -5.54
N GLY A 319 6.14 4.99 -5.68
CA GLY A 319 6.35 5.97 -4.63
C GLY A 319 5.08 6.40 -3.90
N ALA A 320 4.07 6.87 -4.62
CA ALA A 320 2.82 7.31 -3.99
C ALA A 320 2.02 6.16 -3.35
N ARG A 321 2.19 4.94 -3.85
CA ARG A 321 1.60 3.71 -3.31
C ARG A 321 2.24 3.34 -1.97
N TYR A 322 3.57 3.43 -1.86
CA TYR A 322 4.27 3.18 -0.60
C TYR A 322 3.98 4.24 0.45
N LEU A 323 3.75 5.49 0.05
CA LEU A 323 3.38 6.57 0.96
C LEU A 323 2.00 6.33 1.63
N LEU A 324 1.09 5.55 1.04
CA LEU A 324 -0.16 5.12 1.70
C LEU A 324 0.08 4.33 2.99
N MET A 325 1.18 3.58 3.08
CA MET A 325 1.54 2.84 4.30
C MET A 325 1.99 3.77 5.44
N VAL A 326 2.38 5.01 5.13
CA VAL A 326 2.91 5.98 6.10
C VAL A 326 1.75 6.61 6.90
N TYR A 327 1.04 5.79 7.66
CA TYR A 327 -0.14 6.15 8.45
C TYR A 327 0.05 7.41 9.33
N PRO A 328 1.24 7.71 9.92
CA PRO A 328 1.39 8.85 10.80
C PRO A 328 1.15 10.19 10.09
N VAL A 329 1.47 10.26 8.80
CA VAL A 329 1.22 11.46 8.00
C VAL A 329 -0.27 11.72 7.85
N PHE A 330 -1.07 10.69 7.62
CA PHE A 330 -2.53 10.83 7.52
C PHE A 330 -3.18 11.18 8.87
N LEU A 331 -2.65 10.67 9.99
CA LEU A 331 -3.07 11.11 11.32
C LEU A 331 -2.81 12.61 11.53
N LEU A 332 -1.62 13.07 11.13
CA LEU A 332 -1.25 14.48 11.22
C LEU A 332 -2.09 15.36 10.28
N LEU A 333 -2.33 14.91 9.05
CA LEU A 333 -3.21 15.58 8.09
C LEU A 333 -4.64 15.68 8.63
N GLY A 334 -5.16 14.64 9.26
CA GLY A 334 -6.45 14.66 9.94
C GLY A 334 -6.52 15.74 11.03
N ALA A 335 -5.48 15.83 11.87
CA ALA A 335 -5.37 16.85 12.90
C ALA A 335 -5.27 18.28 12.33
N TRP A 336 -4.61 18.48 11.20
CA TRP A 336 -4.59 19.77 10.51
C TRP A 336 -5.93 20.07 9.85
N ALA A 337 -6.53 19.07 9.21
CA ALA A 337 -7.79 19.19 8.51
C ALA A 337 -8.95 19.60 9.46
N GLU A 338 -8.88 19.33 10.77
CA GLU A 338 -9.85 19.85 11.74
C GLU A 338 -10.02 21.37 11.67
N ARG A 339 -8.92 22.07 11.34
CA ARG A 339 -8.88 23.55 11.27
C ARG A 339 -9.08 24.10 9.86
N TRP A 340 -9.14 23.20 8.85
CA TRP A 340 -9.32 23.65 7.47
C TRP A 340 -10.73 24.20 7.24
N ASN A 341 -10.78 25.31 6.54
CA ASN A 341 -12.03 25.84 6.02
C ASN A 341 -12.49 25.01 4.79
N ARG A 342 -13.72 25.27 4.33
CA ARG A 342 -14.30 24.53 3.19
C ARG A 342 -13.44 24.63 1.91
N ARG A 343 -12.79 25.79 1.66
CA ARG A 343 -11.97 26.01 0.46
C ARG A 343 -10.69 25.16 0.50
N GLN A 344 -10.01 25.10 1.65
CA GLN A 344 -8.81 24.30 1.82
C GLN A 344 -9.10 22.81 1.67
N LEU A 345 -10.19 22.33 2.29
CA LEU A 345 -10.61 20.94 2.16
C LEU A 345 -10.99 20.61 0.71
N ALA A 346 -11.78 21.48 0.05
CA ALA A 346 -12.16 21.32 -1.34
C ALA A 346 -10.93 21.32 -2.27
N PHE A 347 -9.96 22.21 -2.04
CA PHE A 347 -8.71 22.23 -2.81
C PHE A 347 -7.96 20.89 -2.72
N TYR A 348 -7.79 20.35 -1.50
CA TYR A 348 -7.14 19.04 -1.34
C TYR A 348 -7.90 17.93 -2.07
N ILE A 349 -9.23 17.84 -1.84
CA ILE A 349 -10.07 16.81 -2.44
C ILE A 349 -10.03 16.89 -3.97
N THR A 350 -10.14 18.07 -4.54
CA THR A 350 -10.11 18.27 -6.00
C THR A 350 -8.75 17.90 -6.55
N THR A 351 -7.66 18.42 -6.00
CA THR A 351 -6.31 18.17 -6.51
C THR A 351 -5.94 16.68 -6.42
N PHE A 352 -6.06 16.09 -5.25
CA PHE A 352 -5.68 14.68 -5.05
C PHE A 352 -6.69 13.72 -5.67
N GLY A 353 -7.97 14.08 -5.68
CA GLY A 353 -9.02 13.31 -6.36
C GLY A 353 -8.81 13.27 -7.88
N LEU A 354 -8.48 14.39 -8.52
CA LEU A 354 -8.16 14.42 -9.95
C LEU A 354 -6.91 13.59 -10.26
N LEU A 355 -5.87 13.67 -9.42
CA LEU A 355 -4.69 12.82 -9.55
C LEU A 355 -5.03 11.34 -9.37
N ASN A 356 -5.90 10.99 -8.41
CA ASN A 356 -6.38 9.61 -8.21
C ASN A 356 -7.11 9.10 -9.45
N LEU A 357 -8.00 9.89 -10.03
CA LEU A 357 -8.71 9.55 -11.27
C LEU A 357 -7.77 9.38 -12.45
N ALA A 358 -6.82 10.30 -12.62
CA ALA A 358 -5.83 10.24 -13.70
C ALA A 358 -4.93 9.00 -13.56
N TRP A 359 -4.50 8.67 -12.35
CA TRP A 359 -3.65 7.49 -12.13
C TRP A 359 -4.44 6.19 -12.25
N MET A 360 -5.69 6.15 -11.80
CA MET A 360 -6.56 5.00 -12.04
C MET A 360 -6.80 4.79 -13.53
N TRP A 361 -7.07 5.87 -14.29
CA TRP A 361 -7.17 5.81 -15.75
C TRP A 361 -5.90 5.24 -16.38
N ALA A 362 -4.73 5.76 -16.02
CA ALA A 362 -3.44 5.28 -16.53
C ALA A 362 -3.22 3.80 -16.18
N PHE A 363 -3.54 3.38 -14.97
CA PHE A 363 -3.47 1.98 -14.53
C PHE A 363 -4.37 1.08 -15.39
N LEU A 364 -5.64 1.44 -15.55
CA LEU A 364 -6.59 0.66 -16.35
C LEU A 364 -6.21 0.62 -17.84
N ASN A 365 -5.57 1.67 -18.33
CA ASN A 365 -5.08 1.78 -19.71
C ASN A 365 -3.67 1.19 -19.90
N TRP A 366 -3.16 0.40 -18.95
CA TRP A 366 -1.83 -0.23 -18.98
C TRP A 366 -0.63 0.73 -18.94
N SER A 367 -0.84 1.98 -18.64
CA SER A 367 0.22 2.97 -18.46
C SER A 367 0.64 2.99 -16.99
N LEU A 368 1.82 2.46 -16.66
CA LEU A 368 2.31 2.40 -15.30
C LEU A 368 2.77 3.78 -14.84
N VAL A 369 2.02 4.42 -13.98
CA VAL A 369 2.34 5.72 -13.37
C VAL A 369 2.80 5.59 -11.92
N LEU A 370 2.59 4.45 -11.30
CA LEU A 370 2.77 4.19 -9.87
C LEU A 370 4.19 3.87 -9.48
#